data_816aeeceade517275363221d003339f9
#
_entry.id   816aeeceade517275363221d003339f9
#
_cell.length_a   1.000
_cell.length_b   1.000
_cell.length_c   1.000
_cell.angle_alpha   90.00
_cell.angle_beta   90.00
_cell.angle_gamma   90.00
#
_symmetry.space_group_name_H-M   'P 1'
#
loop_
_entity.id
_entity.type
_entity.pdbx_description
1 polymer ?
#
loop_
_entity_poly.entity_id
_entity_poly.type
_entity_poly.pdbx_seq_one_letter_code
_entity_poly.pdbx_strand_id
1 'polypeptide(L)'
;GIWGKVVWYRNVGTRTAPKLAVAQPVELALPSGATAPHPAWNWWRPKGRELVSQWRTTPQMVDWNGDGVMDLVMSDAEGYLALFERKRAADGTLTLAAAQRVFWSEGASVFNSNGLPQNKESGLLRLNDGVFGRGGRRTFCTVDWDGDGKLDLLMNSAPNVNFFRGLGKNAAGQWAFRDEGPVSTHVLAGHATKPTVADWNRDGIPELLIGAEDGFFYQVKNPRAK
;
A
#
# COMPACT_ATOMS: atom_id res chain seq x y z
N GLY A 1 -4.66 5.38 -10.27
CA GLY A 1 -4.40 5.48 -11.72
C GLY A 1 -2.95 5.77 -12.05
N ILE A 2 -2.56 5.68 -13.33
CA ILE A 2 -1.16 5.81 -13.79
C ILE A 2 -0.50 7.13 -13.39
N TRP A 3 -1.28 8.18 -13.22
CA TRP A 3 -0.82 9.53 -12.88
C TRP A 3 -0.95 9.89 -11.39
N GLY A 4 -1.12 8.91 -10.53
CA GLY A 4 -1.23 9.13 -9.10
C GLY A 4 -2.61 9.58 -8.61
N LYS A 5 -3.59 9.74 -9.50
CA LYS A 5 -4.96 10.04 -9.07
C LYS A 5 -5.58 8.84 -8.37
N VAL A 6 -6.20 9.09 -7.23
CA VAL A 6 -6.97 8.09 -6.50
C VAL A 6 -8.45 8.40 -6.70
N VAL A 7 -9.16 7.41 -7.20
CA VAL A 7 -10.61 7.51 -7.44
C VAL A 7 -11.31 6.32 -6.82
N TRP A 8 -12.57 6.49 -6.50
CA TRP A 8 -13.44 5.44 -6.02
C TRP A 8 -14.69 5.33 -6.88
N TYR A 9 -15.26 4.14 -6.88
CA TYR A 9 -16.51 3.83 -7.59
C TYR A 9 -17.54 3.35 -6.59
N ARG A 10 -18.63 4.07 -6.46
CA ARG A 10 -19.73 3.65 -5.60
C ARG A 10 -20.46 2.47 -6.25
N ASN A 11 -20.64 1.40 -5.50
CA ASN A 11 -21.57 0.35 -5.93
C ASN A 11 -23.01 0.80 -5.64
N VAL A 12 -23.77 1.07 -6.67
CA VAL A 12 -25.20 1.43 -6.61
C VAL A 12 -26.12 0.24 -6.88
N GLY A 13 -25.55 -0.96 -7.09
CA GLY A 13 -26.24 -2.23 -7.16
C GLY A 13 -26.20 -2.96 -5.82
N THR A 14 -26.29 -4.28 -5.88
CA THR A 14 -26.16 -5.17 -4.72
C THR A 14 -24.75 -5.76 -4.63
N ARG A 15 -24.45 -6.48 -3.55
CA ARG A 15 -23.18 -7.21 -3.40
C ARG A 15 -23.03 -8.35 -4.40
N THR A 16 -24.12 -9.00 -4.77
CA THR A 16 -24.16 -10.14 -5.71
C THR A 16 -24.39 -9.71 -7.16
N ALA A 17 -24.91 -8.49 -7.39
CA ALA A 17 -25.07 -7.87 -8.70
C ALA A 17 -24.54 -6.41 -8.64
N PRO A 18 -23.23 -6.22 -8.61
CA PRO A 18 -22.64 -4.89 -8.46
C PRO A 18 -22.87 -4.03 -9.71
N LYS A 19 -23.20 -2.77 -9.48
CA LYS A 19 -23.29 -1.75 -10.52
C LYS A 19 -22.52 -0.52 -10.06
N LEU A 20 -21.45 -0.22 -10.76
CA LEU A 20 -20.57 0.88 -10.37
C LEU A 20 -21.07 2.20 -10.96
N ALA A 21 -21.15 3.22 -10.14
CA ALA A 21 -21.40 4.59 -10.58
C ALA A 21 -20.14 5.20 -11.24
N VAL A 22 -20.28 6.39 -11.76
CA VAL A 22 -19.14 7.15 -12.32
C VAL A 22 -18.09 7.37 -11.23
N ALA A 23 -16.81 7.23 -11.62
CA ALA A 23 -15.66 7.47 -10.75
C ALA A 23 -15.71 8.86 -10.11
N GLN A 24 -15.43 8.90 -8.83
CA GLN A 24 -15.28 10.14 -8.06
C GLN A 24 -13.85 10.23 -7.52
N PRO A 25 -13.25 11.43 -7.45
CA PRO A 25 -11.97 11.60 -6.78
C PRO A 25 -12.11 11.27 -5.29
N VAL A 26 -11.05 10.70 -4.72
CA VAL A 26 -10.91 10.62 -3.27
C VAL A 26 -10.42 11.97 -2.78
N GLU A 27 -11.08 12.53 -1.79
CA GLU A 27 -10.72 13.83 -1.21
C GLU A 27 -10.23 13.69 0.23
N LEU A 28 -9.26 14.52 0.60
CA LEU A 28 -8.75 14.62 1.96
C LEU A 28 -9.55 15.65 2.78
N ALA A 29 -9.72 15.37 4.06
CA ALA A 29 -10.26 16.33 5.02
C ALA A 29 -9.17 17.34 5.40
N LEU A 30 -9.02 18.39 4.60
CA LEU A 30 -8.05 19.45 4.80
C LEU A 30 -8.75 20.73 5.26
N PRO A 31 -8.03 21.66 5.93
CA PRO A 31 -8.54 22.99 6.24
C PRO A 31 -9.06 23.71 5.00
N SER A 32 -10.00 24.64 5.20
CA SER A 32 -10.53 25.45 4.11
C SER A 32 -9.42 26.22 3.39
N GLY A 33 -9.41 26.16 2.05
CA GLY A 33 -8.38 26.78 1.22
C GLY A 33 -7.07 26.00 1.09
N ALA A 34 -6.88 24.92 1.83
CA ALA A 34 -5.72 24.07 1.68
C ALA A 34 -5.82 23.20 0.41
N THR A 35 -4.66 22.95 -0.20
CA THR A 35 -4.52 22.06 -1.36
C THR A 35 -3.84 20.79 -0.93
N ALA A 36 -4.29 19.65 -1.46
CA ALA A 36 -3.65 18.37 -1.20
C ALA A 36 -2.20 18.36 -1.70
N PRO A 37 -1.25 17.75 -0.94
CA PRO A 37 0.11 17.54 -1.43
C PRO A 37 0.10 16.74 -2.73
N HIS A 38 1.01 17.08 -3.65
CA HIS A 38 1.19 16.35 -4.89
C HIS A 38 2.68 16.19 -5.22
N PRO A 39 3.07 15.17 -6.01
CA PRO A 39 4.47 14.99 -6.42
C PRO A 39 5.00 16.18 -7.20
N ALA A 40 6.28 16.53 -6.99
CA ALA A 40 6.93 17.65 -7.66
C ALA A 40 6.97 17.51 -9.20
N TRP A 41 7.00 16.26 -9.72
CA TRP A 41 6.99 15.96 -11.16
C TRP A 41 5.62 16.10 -11.81
N ASN A 42 4.55 16.33 -11.04
CA ASN A 42 3.19 16.30 -11.56
C ASN A 42 2.93 17.50 -12.45
N TRP A 43 2.65 17.29 -13.73
CA TRP A 43 2.33 18.36 -14.67
C TRP A 43 0.87 18.82 -14.63
N TRP A 44 -0.02 18.03 -14.03
CA TRP A 44 -1.40 18.42 -13.73
C TRP A 44 -1.53 18.68 -12.22
N ARG A 45 -2.40 19.59 -11.86
CA ARG A 45 -2.61 19.94 -10.46
C ARG A 45 -3.89 19.30 -9.95
N PRO A 46 -3.90 18.75 -8.72
CA PRO A 46 -5.13 18.33 -8.07
C PRO A 46 -6.04 19.53 -7.85
N LYS A 47 -7.35 19.30 -7.94
CA LYS A 47 -8.33 20.32 -7.60
C LYS A 47 -8.56 20.29 -6.10
N GLY A 48 -8.12 21.36 -5.41
CA GLY A 48 -8.33 21.51 -3.98
C GLY A 48 -7.84 20.31 -3.16
N ARG A 49 -8.77 19.49 -2.67
CA ARG A 49 -8.51 18.39 -1.75
C ARG A 49 -8.35 17.01 -2.41
N GLU A 50 -8.37 16.93 -3.73
CA GLU A 50 -8.22 15.63 -4.44
C GLU A 50 -6.92 14.94 -4.04
N LEU A 51 -7.02 13.69 -3.59
CA LEU A 51 -5.86 12.88 -3.22
C LEU A 51 -5.05 12.49 -4.45
N VAL A 52 -3.79 12.87 -4.41
CA VAL A 52 -2.80 12.53 -5.43
C VAL A 52 -1.59 11.91 -4.75
N SER A 53 -1.05 10.89 -5.33
CA SER A 53 0.12 10.17 -4.85
C SER A 53 1.16 9.99 -5.95
N GLN A 54 1.98 8.98 -5.81
CA GLN A 54 3.01 8.63 -6.76
C GLN A 54 2.45 7.99 -8.04
N TRP A 55 3.25 8.02 -9.09
CA TRP A 55 2.96 7.36 -10.34
C TRP A 55 2.69 5.87 -10.15
N ARG A 56 1.54 5.37 -10.63
CA ARG A 56 1.10 3.96 -10.52
C ARG A 56 0.91 3.44 -9.09
N THR A 57 0.75 4.30 -8.11
CA THR A 57 0.45 3.87 -6.73
C THR A 57 -0.79 2.99 -6.67
N THR A 58 -0.73 1.97 -5.83
CA THR A 58 -1.84 1.06 -5.53
C THR A 58 -2.30 1.29 -4.10
N PRO A 59 -3.54 1.75 -3.88
CA PRO A 59 -4.11 1.89 -2.55
C PRO A 59 -4.51 0.53 -1.98
N GLN A 60 -4.34 0.36 -0.67
CA GLN A 60 -4.84 -0.76 0.10
C GLN A 60 -5.83 -0.25 1.15
N MET A 61 -6.98 -0.94 1.25
CA MET A 61 -7.98 -0.65 2.28
C MET A 61 -7.83 -1.69 3.39
N VAL A 62 -7.56 -1.21 4.60
CA VAL A 62 -7.35 -2.05 5.78
C VAL A 62 -7.74 -1.27 7.03
N ASP A 63 -8.39 -1.90 7.98
CA ASP A 63 -8.60 -1.34 9.32
C ASP A 63 -7.27 -1.43 10.08
N TRP A 64 -6.43 -0.38 9.93
CA TRP A 64 -5.06 -0.39 10.43
C TRP A 64 -4.99 -0.13 11.93
N ASN A 65 -5.86 0.71 12.42
CA ASN A 65 -5.88 1.11 13.83
C ASN A 65 -6.82 0.27 14.69
N GLY A 66 -7.63 -0.61 14.10
CA GLY A 66 -8.56 -1.51 14.77
C GLY A 66 -9.85 -0.80 15.24
N ASP A 67 -10.25 0.30 14.63
CA ASP A 67 -11.44 1.07 15.03
C ASP A 67 -12.73 0.62 14.30
N GLY A 68 -12.64 -0.37 13.43
CA GLY A 68 -13.76 -0.89 12.64
C GLY A 68 -14.04 -0.08 11.38
N VAL A 69 -13.23 0.93 11.05
CA VAL A 69 -13.34 1.71 9.82
C VAL A 69 -12.12 1.43 8.93
N MET A 70 -12.36 1.01 7.70
CA MET A 70 -11.25 0.75 6.76
C MET A 70 -10.50 2.04 6.46
N ASP A 71 -9.23 2.08 6.76
CA ASP A 71 -8.28 3.12 6.41
C ASP A 71 -7.74 2.93 4.99
N LEU A 72 -6.99 3.91 4.50
CA LEU A 72 -6.27 3.82 3.24
C LEU A 72 -4.77 3.83 3.52
N VAL A 73 -4.08 2.80 3.07
CA VAL A 73 -2.61 2.70 3.17
C VAL A 73 -2.02 2.70 1.76
N MET A 74 -1.12 3.63 1.48
CA MET A 74 -0.46 3.77 0.18
C MET A 74 0.74 4.72 0.28
N SER A 75 1.53 4.81 -0.78
CA SER A 75 2.59 5.83 -0.85
C SER A 75 1.99 7.23 -0.88
N ASP A 76 2.57 8.14 -0.11
CA ASP A 76 2.26 9.56 -0.18
C ASP A 76 2.89 10.25 -1.43
N ALA A 77 2.77 11.57 -1.53
CA ALA A 77 3.29 12.35 -2.65
C ALA A 77 4.82 12.29 -2.81
N GLU A 78 5.56 11.94 -1.77
CA GLU A 78 7.03 11.83 -1.79
C GLU A 78 7.53 10.38 -1.79
N GLY A 79 6.63 9.40 -1.82
CA GLY A 79 6.93 7.99 -1.92
C GLY A 79 7.13 7.26 -0.59
N TYR A 80 6.81 7.90 0.54
CA TYR A 80 6.74 7.21 1.83
C TYR A 80 5.46 6.42 1.95
N LEU A 81 5.53 5.24 2.58
CA LEU A 81 4.32 4.55 2.99
C LEU A 81 3.60 5.41 4.04
N ALA A 82 2.33 5.64 3.84
CA ALA A 82 1.54 6.51 4.70
C ALA A 82 0.16 5.92 4.98
N LEU A 83 -0.32 6.21 6.18
CA LEU A 83 -1.67 5.96 6.62
C LEU A 83 -2.52 7.20 6.36
N PHE A 84 -3.65 7.01 5.70
CA PHE A 84 -4.71 7.98 5.54
C PHE A 84 -5.90 7.45 6.36
N GLU A 85 -5.99 7.92 7.58
CA GLU A 85 -6.98 7.45 8.54
C GLU A 85 -8.38 7.89 8.11
N ARG A 86 -9.32 6.97 8.07
CA ARG A 86 -10.73 7.29 7.86
C ARG A 86 -11.42 7.46 9.20
N LYS A 87 -12.17 8.56 9.33
CA LYS A 87 -12.92 8.86 10.55
C LYS A 87 -14.40 8.99 10.23
N ARG A 88 -15.20 8.44 11.13
CA ARG A 88 -16.65 8.61 11.08
C ARG A 88 -17.05 9.77 11.99
N ALA A 89 -17.63 10.79 11.40
CA ALA A 89 -18.22 11.90 12.14
C ALA A 89 -19.54 11.48 12.83
N ALA A 90 -19.99 12.28 13.75
CA ALA A 90 -21.23 12.02 14.51
C ALA A 90 -22.48 11.88 13.62
N ASP A 91 -22.51 12.56 12.48
CA ASP A 91 -23.58 12.49 11.47
C ASP A 91 -23.45 11.25 10.55
N GLY A 92 -22.46 10.38 10.80
CA GLY A 92 -22.17 9.20 10.00
C GLY A 92 -21.30 9.45 8.76
N THR A 93 -20.96 10.71 8.45
CA THR A 93 -20.09 11.05 7.32
C THR A 93 -18.68 10.47 7.53
N LEU A 94 -18.13 9.86 6.48
CA LEU A 94 -16.76 9.36 6.49
C LEU A 94 -15.83 10.41 5.86
N THR A 95 -14.79 10.77 6.58
CA THR A 95 -13.73 11.67 6.12
C THR A 95 -12.40 10.92 6.06
N LEU A 96 -11.51 11.34 5.18
CA LEU A 96 -10.17 10.79 5.04
C LEU A 96 -9.13 11.85 5.45
N ALA A 97 -8.38 11.56 6.49
CA ALA A 97 -7.33 12.45 6.99
C ALA A 97 -6.18 12.60 5.98
N ALA A 98 -5.37 13.63 6.16
CA ALA A 98 -4.11 13.77 5.42
C ALA A 98 -3.15 12.62 5.74
N ALA A 99 -2.17 12.40 4.85
CA ALA A 99 -1.14 11.37 5.01
C ALA A 99 -0.39 11.52 6.33
N GLN A 100 -0.23 10.41 7.04
CA GLN A 100 0.59 10.29 8.24
C GLN A 100 1.70 9.27 7.99
N ARG A 101 2.96 9.68 8.13
CA ARG A 101 4.13 8.80 7.99
C ARG A 101 4.40 8.09 9.31
N VAL A 102 3.67 7.03 9.53
CA VAL A 102 3.66 6.26 10.79
C VAL A 102 4.32 4.89 10.66
N PHE A 103 4.96 4.62 9.53
CA PHE A 103 5.59 3.34 9.24
C PHE A 103 7.11 3.46 9.29
N TRP A 104 7.73 2.62 10.10
CA TRP A 104 9.15 2.62 10.40
C TRP A 104 9.82 1.40 9.78
N SER A 105 11.02 1.58 9.23
CA SER A 105 11.87 0.50 8.70
C SER A 105 12.96 0.18 9.71
N GLU A 106 12.96 -1.03 10.26
CA GLU A 106 14.01 -1.56 11.12
C GLU A 106 15.16 -2.10 10.28
N GLY A 107 16.35 -1.55 10.51
CA GLY A 107 17.57 -2.00 9.84
C GLY A 107 17.72 -1.56 8.38
N ALA A 108 18.69 -2.15 7.69
CA ALA A 108 18.91 -1.92 6.26
C ALA A 108 17.95 -2.77 5.43
N SER A 109 17.16 -2.12 4.59
CA SER A 109 16.28 -2.83 3.67
C SER A 109 17.05 -3.40 2.50
N VAL A 110 16.98 -4.72 2.31
CA VAL A 110 17.50 -5.41 1.10
C VAL A 110 16.55 -5.26 -0.10
N PHE A 111 15.36 -4.73 0.12
CA PHE A 111 14.38 -4.43 -0.92
C PHE A 111 14.94 -3.57 -2.04
N ASN A 112 16.10 -3.04 -1.84
CA ASN A 112 16.60 -1.93 -2.60
C ASN A 112 17.79 -2.19 -3.49
N SER A 113 18.02 -3.42 -3.90
CA SER A 113 19.11 -3.76 -4.83
C SER A 113 19.09 -2.95 -6.14
N ASN A 114 18.02 -2.24 -6.45
CA ASN A 114 17.85 -1.41 -7.64
C ASN A 114 17.86 0.11 -7.34
N GLY A 115 18.51 0.52 -6.28
CA GLY A 115 18.65 1.94 -5.97
C GLY A 115 17.34 2.60 -5.55
N LEU A 116 16.62 2.01 -4.62
CA LEU A 116 15.63 2.78 -3.90
C LEU A 116 16.30 3.99 -3.29
N PRO A 117 15.62 5.09 -3.25
CA PRO A 117 16.14 6.31 -2.71
C PRO A 117 16.47 6.11 -1.25
N GLN A 118 17.57 6.65 -0.87
CA GLN A 118 17.84 6.81 0.54
C GLN A 118 16.68 7.57 1.17
N ASN A 119 16.22 7.10 2.31
CA ASN A 119 15.22 7.83 3.06
C ASN A 119 15.75 9.23 3.35
N LYS A 120 15.01 10.23 2.91
CA LYS A 120 15.31 11.61 3.30
C LYS A 120 15.11 11.81 4.79
N GLU A 121 14.17 11.06 5.37
CA GLU A 121 13.87 11.01 6.78
C GLU A 121 14.30 9.64 7.31
N SER A 122 15.28 9.62 8.21
CA SER A 122 15.83 8.37 8.75
C SER A 122 14.76 7.52 9.41
N GLY A 123 14.75 6.25 9.08
CA GLY A 123 13.87 5.24 9.67
C GLY A 123 12.46 5.16 9.10
N LEU A 124 11.93 6.19 8.45
CA LEU A 124 10.61 6.10 7.82
C LEU A 124 10.64 5.18 6.60
N LEU A 125 9.63 4.31 6.49
CA LEU A 125 9.52 3.37 5.39
C LEU A 125 9.15 4.10 4.10
N ARG A 126 10.10 4.17 3.18
CA ARG A 126 9.94 4.83 1.89
C ARG A 126 10.00 3.81 0.76
N LEU A 127 8.99 3.81 -0.09
CA LEU A 127 8.81 2.80 -1.14
C LEU A 127 9.41 3.21 -2.48
N ASN A 128 9.57 4.51 -2.73
CA ASN A 128 10.16 5.04 -3.96
C ASN A 128 10.70 6.47 -3.75
N ASP A 129 11.48 6.97 -4.72
CA ASP A 129 12.17 8.27 -4.62
C ASP A 129 11.31 9.47 -5.04
N GLY A 130 10.08 9.25 -5.36
CA GLY A 130 9.21 10.31 -5.82
C GLY A 130 9.55 10.84 -7.22
N VAL A 131 10.49 10.24 -7.94
CA VAL A 131 10.87 10.64 -9.29
C VAL A 131 9.98 9.96 -10.32
N PHE A 132 9.47 10.73 -11.28
CA PHE A 132 8.67 10.20 -12.38
C PHE A 132 9.42 9.10 -13.15
N GLY A 133 8.70 8.00 -13.42
CA GLY A 133 9.22 6.87 -14.18
C GLY A 133 10.11 5.88 -13.41
N ARG A 134 10.59 6.24 -12.22
CA ARG A 134 11.43 5.36 -11.38
C ARG A 134 10.67 4.68 -10.26
N GLY A 135 9.74 5.38 -9.68
CA GLY A 135 9.06 4.94 -8.48
C GLY A 135 7.72 4.29 -8.75
N GLY A 136 6.71 4.44 -8.40
CA GLY A 136 5.31 4.22 -8.66
C GLY A 136 4.84 2.82 -9.06
N ARG A 137 5.71 1.85 -9.15
CA ARG A 137 5.34 0.45 -9.44
C ARG A 137 5.35 -0.42 -8.20
N ARG A 138 5.48 0.21 -7.03
CA ARG A 138 5.45 -0.52 -5.76
C ARG A 138 4.02 -0.85 -5.42
N THR A 139 3.75 -2.13 -5.38
CA THR A 139 2.47 -2.70 -4.96
C THR A 139 2.71 -3.61 -3.78
N PHE A 140 1.78 -3.66 -2.88
CA PHE A 140 1.87 -4.53 -1.71
C PHE A 140 0.47 -5.01 -1.32
N CYS A 141 0.41 -6.02 -0.50
CA CYS A 141 -0.77 -6.40 0.26
C CYS A 141 -0.42 -6.53 1.74
N THR A 142 -1.44 -6.42 2.58
CA THR A 142 -1.33 -6.55 4.03
C THR A 142 -1.92 -7.89 4.46
N VAL A 143 -1.25 -8.58 5.34
CA VAL A 143 -1.66 -9.90 5.86
C VAL A 143 -0.87 -10.20 7.14
N ASP A 144 -1.39 -11.01 8.01
CA ASP A 144 -0.61 -11.71 9.04
C ASP A 144 0.02 -12.96 8.41
N TRP A 145 1.21 -12.78 7.81
CA TRP A 145 1.85 -13.83 7.02
C TRP A 145 2.48 -14.92 7.88
N ASP A 146 3.11 -14.55 8.98
CA ASP A 146 3.78 -15.51 9.86
C ASP A 146 2.91 -16.00 11.04
N GLY A 147 1.70 -15.45 11.21
CA GLY A 147 0.73 -15.89 12.21
C GLY A 147 1.00 -15.36 13.62
N ASP A 148 1.72 -14.25 13.72
CA ASP A 148 2.04 -13.65 15.01
C ASP A 148 0.96 -12.66 15.51
N GLY A 149 -0.11 -12.47 14.74
CA GLY A 149 -1.23 -11.59 15.05
C GLY A 149 -1.02 -10.13 14.66
N LYS A 150 0.09 -9.80 13.97
CA LYS A 150 0.36 -8.46 13.48
C LYS A 150 0.24 -8.42 11.96
N LEU A 151 -0.06 -7.23 11.45
CA LEU A 151 -0.09 -7.03 10.01
C LEU A 151 1.33 -6.90 9.45
N ASP A 152 1.61 -7.71 8.45
CA ASP A 152 2.82 -7.67 7.63
C ASP A 152 2.53 -7.03 6.28
N LEU A 153 3.61 -6.77 5.51
CA LEU A 153 3.51 -6.34 4.12
C LEU A 153 4.22 -7.37 3.23
N LEU A 154 3.52 -7.82 2.20
CA LEU A 154 4.12 -8.54 1.09
C LEU A 154 4.23 -7.56 -0.08
N MET A 155 5.45 -7.16 -0.42
CA MET A 155 5.71 -6.06 -1.35
C MET A 155 6.46 -6.53 -2.58
N ASN A 156 6.03 -6.11 -3.76
CA ASN A 156 6.71 -6.47 -4.98
C ASN A 156 8.16 -5.99 -4.99
N SER A 157 9.07 -6.86 -5.43
CA SER A 157 10.50 -6.62 -5.52
C SER A 157 11.09 -7.35 -6.72
N ALA A 158 12.37 -7.15 -6.96
CA ALA A 158 13.18 -8.08 -7.74
C ALA A 158 13.89 -9.03 -6.74
N PRO A 159 13.74 -10.36 -6.85
CA PRO A 159 13.22 -11.10 -8.01
C PRO A 159 11.71 -11.38 -8.00
N ASN A 160 11.01 -11.17 -6.90
CA ASN A 160 9.59 -11.51 -6.80
C ASN A 160 8.81 -10.62 -5.81
N VAL A 161 8.69 -11.05 -4.56
CA VAL A 161 8.00 -10.33 -3.48
C VAL A 161 8.84 -10.43 -2.21
N ASN A 162 9.05 -9.31 -1.53
CA ASN A 162 9.68 -9.29 -0.20
C ASN A 162 8.66 -9.35 0.91
N PHE A 163 9.04 -10.03 1.98
CA PHE A 163 8.32 -10.11 3.23
C PHE A 163 8.82 -9.02 4.19
N PHE A 164 7.97 -8.07 4.49
CA PHE A 164 8.19 -7.06 5.52
C PHE A 164 7.41 -7.47 6.77
N ARG A 165 8.10 -8.02 7.73
CA ARG A 165 7.52 -8.48 8.98
C ARG A 165 7.10 -7.33 9.86
N GLY A 166 5.86 -7.32 10.32
CA GLY A 166 5.33 -6.37 11.28
C GLY A 166 5.82 -6.66 12.69
N LEU A 167 6.50 -5.69 13.30
CA LEU A 167 7.06 -5.82 14.65
C LEU A 167 6.15 -5.21 15.74
N GLY A 168 5.03 -4.61 15.31
CA GLY A 168 4.19 -3.80 16.18
C GLY A 168 4.68 -2.35 16.29
N LYS A 169 4.27 -1.63 17.32
CA LYS A 169 4.67 -0.22 17.50
C LYS A 169 6.01 -0.13 18.22
N ASN A 170 6.89 0.72 17.69
CA ASN A 170 8.14 1.10 18.35
C ASN A 170 7.89 2.09 19.52
N ALA A 171 8.95 2.50 20.20
CA ALA A 171 8.86 3.43 21.34
C ALA A 171 8.28 4.81 20.97
N ALA A 172 8.36 5.21 19.70
CA ALA A 172 7.78 6.44 19.19
C ALA A 172 6.30 6.27 18.74
N GLY A 173 5.73 5.08 18.92
CA GLY A 173 4.35 4.76 18.54
C GLY A 173 4.15 4.49 17.05
N GLN A 174 5.22 4.37 16.26
CA GLN A 174 5.18 4.06 14.83
C GLN A 174 5.15 2.55 14.62
N TRP A 175 4.44 2.08 13.60
CA TRP A 175 4.46 0.66 13.21
C TRP A 175 5.77 0.31 12.52
N ALA A 176 6.55 -0.55 13.18
CA ALA A 176 7.85 -0.98 12.72
C ALA A 176 7.75 -2.23 11.84
N PHE A 177 8.55 -2.25 10.79
CA PHE A 177 8.69 -3.39 9.88
C PHE A 177 10.15 -3.74 9.70
N ARG A 178 10.43 -5.04 9.55
CA ARG A 178 11.73 -5.56 9.15
C ARG A 178 11.60 -6.25 7.80
N ASP A 179 12.47 -5.91 6.88
CA ASP A 179 12.58 -6.60 5.59
C ASP A 179 13.31 -7.94 5.79
N GLU A 180 12.59 -9.03 5.72
CA GLU A 180 13.13 -10.40 5.85
C GLU A 180 13.60 -10.96 4.50
N GLY A 181 13.51 -10.17 3.43
CA GLY A 181 13.91 -10.56 2.10
C GLY A 181 12.82 -11.23 1.27
N PRO A 182 13.20 -11.86 0.15
CA PRO A 182 12.23 -12.44 -0.78
C PRO A 182 11.56 -13.69 -0.23
N VAL A 183 10.26 -13.82 -0.43
CA VAL A 183 9.46 -14.98 0.02
C VAL A 183 9.77 -16.26 -0.75
N SER A 184 10.50 -16.18 -1.85
CA SER A 184 10.79 -17.29 -2.74
C SER A 184 12.10 -17.04 -3.48
N THR A 185 12.77 -18.11 -3.91
CA THR A 185 13.97 -18.04 -4.75
C THR A 185 13.64 -17.93 -6.24
N HIS A 186 12.38 -18.06 -6.62
CA HIS A 186 11.96 -17.92 -8.02
C HIS A 186 12.13 -16.49 -8.50
N VAL A 187 12.75 -16.33 -9.66
CA VAL A 187 12.82 -15.07 -10.38
C VAL A 187 11.60 -14.98 -11.28
N LEU A 188 10.66 -14.13 -10.94
CA LEU A 188 9.47 -13.89 -11.76
C LEU A 188 9.79 -12.87 -12.84
N ALA A 189 9.23 -13.08 -14.03
CA ALA A 189 9.42 -12.17 -15.15
C ALA A 189 8.81 -10.81 -14.88
N GLY A 190 9.50 -9.79 -15.34
CA GLY A 190 9.00 -8.44 -15.41
C GLY A 190 9.45 -7.52 -14.28
N HIS A 191 9.14 -6.26 -14.47
CA HIS A 191 9.49 -5.18 -13.56
C HIS A 191 8.33 -4.77 -12.65
N ALA A 192 7.19 -5.47 -12.74
CA ALA A 192 6.01 -5.19 -11.95
C ALA A 192 5.19 -6.46 -11.67
N THR A 193 5.54 -7.15 -10.60
CA THR A 193 4.66 -8.16 -10.02
C THR A 193 3.57 -7.48 -9.18
N LYS A 194 2.42 -8.14 -9.03
CA LYS A 194 1.33 -7.68 -8.15
C LYS A 194 0.98 -8.75 -7.15
N PRO A 195 1.46 -8.63 -5.91
CA PRO A 195 1.12 -9.56 -4.85
C PRO A 195 -0.31 -9.32 -4.35
N THR A 196 -0.99 -10.39 -4.05
CA THR A 196 -2.20 -10.43 -3.23
C THR A 196 -2.23 -11.74 -2.44
N VAL A 197 -3.08 -11.83 -1.44
CA VAL A 197 -3.21 -13.04 -0.62
C VAL A 197 -4.63 -13.58 -0.67
N ALA A 198 -4.74 -14.89 -0.61
CA ALA A 198 -6.01 -15.58 -0.45
C ALA A 198 -5.76 -16.91 0.27
N ASP A 199 -6.70 -17.31 1.09
CA ASP A 199 -6.79 -18.68 1.58
C ASP A 199 -7.38 -19.54 0.45
N TRP A 200 -6.50 -19.97 -0.46
CA TRP A 200 -6.88 -20.63 -1.71
C TRP A 200 -7.39 -22.05 -1.49
N ASN A 201 -6.77 -22.76 -0.60
CA ASN A 201 -7.10 -24.15 -0.27
C ASN A 201 -8.11 -24.27 0.89
N ARG A 202 -8.47 -23.14 1.55
CA ARG A 202 -9.42 -23.04 2.67
C ARG A 202 -8.95 -23.77 3.92
N ASP A 203 -7.65 -23.73 4.21
CA ASP A 203 -7.07 -24.28 5.43
C ASP A 203 -6.88 -23.23 6.55
N GLY A 204 -7.28 -21.98 6.29
CA GLY A 204 -7.14 -20.86 7.21
C GLY A 204 -5.78 -20.18 7.14
N ILE A 205 -4.89 -20.61 6.24
CA ILE A 205 -3.54 -20.05 6.06
C ILE A 205 -3.49 -19.35 4.69
N PRO A 206 -3.21 -18.04 4.63
CA PRO A 206 -3.20 -17.33 3.37
C PRO A 206 -1.99 -17.72 2.51
N GLU A 207 -2.22 -18.05 1.25
CA GLU A 207 -1.19 -18.16 0.24
C GLU A 207 -0.99 -16.84 -0.49
N LEU A 208 0.20 -16.64 -1.02
CA LEU A 208 0.53 -15.51 -1.86
C LEU A 208 0.23 -15.83 -3.33
N LEU A 209 -0.58 -14.99 -3.95
CA LEU A 209 -0.83 -15.01 -5.39
C LEU A 209 -0.12 -13.82 -6.04
N ILE A 210 0.63 -14.07 -7.11
CA ILE A 210 1.43 -13.05 -7.78
C ILE A 210 1.06 -13.04 -9.27
N GLY A 211 0.55 -11.92 -9.76
CA GLY A 211 0.45 -11.67 -11.19
C GLY A 211 1.77 -11.13 -11.71
N ALA A 212 2.32 -11.71 -12.77
CA ALA A 212 3.58 -11.31 -13.38
C ALA A 212 3.41 -10.83 -14.84
N GLU A 213 4.43 -10.15 -15.38
CA GLU A 213 4.39 -9.58 -16.72
C GLU A 213 4.40 -10.62 -17.85
N ASP A 214 4.80 -11.84 -17.56
CA ASP A 214 4.72 -12.96 -18.51
C ASP A 214 3.27 -13.45 -18.76
N GLY A 215 2.30 -12.87 -18.06
CA GLY A 215 0.88 -13.19 -18.18
C GLY A 215 0.42 -14.36 -17.30
N PHE A 216 1.29 -14.92 -16.47
CA PHE A 216 0.95 -15.99 -15.54
C PHE A 216 0.61 -15.47 -14.14
N PHE A 217 -0.18 -16.27 -13.42
CA PHE A 217 -0.36 -16.17 -11.99
C PHE A 217 0.46 -17.26 -11.31
N TYR A 218 1.21 -16.85 -10.31
CA TYR A 218 2.02 -17.73 -9.49
C TYR A 218 1.42 -17.84 -8.10
N GLN A 219 1.32 -19.06 -7.60
CA GLN A 219 0.96 -19.32 -6.20
C GLN A 219 2.23 -19.67 -5.44
N VAL A 220 2.47 -18.96 -4.36
CA VAL A 220 3.55 -19.27 -3.41
C VAL A 220 2.90 -19.69 -2.11
N LYS A 221 3.17 -20.92 -1.69
CA LYS A 221 2.67 -21.46 -0.42
C LYS A 221 3.24 -20.66 0.75
N ASN A 222 2.39 -20.42 1.74
CA ASN A 222 2.85 -19.90 3.00
C ASN A 222 3.72 -20.97 3.69
N PRO A 223 4.89 -20.62 4.26
CA PRO A 223 5.73 -21.57 4.99
C PRO A 223 5.04 -22.26 6.17
N ARG A 224 3.97 -21.64 6.70
CA ARG A 224 3.14 -22.24 7.78
C ARG A 224 2.20 -23.34 7.28
N ALA A 225 1.86 -23.36 5.99
CA ALA A 225 0.99 -24.39 5.42
C ALA A 225 1.68 -25.74 5.50
N LYS A 226 1.00 -26.75 6.04
CA LYS A 226 1.48 -28.12 6.18
C LYS A 226 1.41 -28.90 4.87
#